data_84c8fdd927fdb8b7f98bfed0a69e9351
#
_entry.id   84c8fdd927fdb8b7f98bfed0a69e9351
#
_cell.length_a   1.000
_cell.length_b   1.000
_cell.length_c   1.000
_cell.angle_alpha   90.00
_cell.angle_beta   90.00
_cell.angle_gamma   90.00
#
_symmetry.space_group_name_H-M   'P 1'
#
loop_
_entity.id
_entity.type
_entity.pdbx_description
1 polymer ?
#
loop_
_entity_poly.entity_id
_entity_poly.type
_entity_poly.pdbx_seq_one_letter_code
_entity_poly.pdbx_strand_id
1 'polypeptide(L)' 'AFTCVVATQDEVTKSWRLFALNKKGIAVFIEKARGGIREWAGLNYVADFCAAMGIRRWEVHMPGVKSQK' A
#
# COMPACT_ATOMS: atom_id res chain seq x y z
N ALA A 1 -1.56 16.92 -1.55
CA ALA A 1 -0.49 16.04 -2.01
C ALA A 1 -0.09 15.08 -0.92
N PHE A 2 0.33 13.89 -1.33
CA PHE A 2 0.76 12.87 -0.40
C PHE A 2 2.28 12.87 -0.30
N THR A 3 2.77 12.56 0.88
CA THR A 3 4.21 12.54 1.11
C THR A 3 4.81 11.16 1.02
N CYS A 4 3.98 10.11 1.16
CA CYS A 4 4.50 8.76 1.19
C CYS A 4 3.41 7.78 0.79
N VAL A 5 3.79 6.76 0.04
CA VAL A 5 2.89 5.67 -0.32
C VAL A 5 3.47 4.39 0.24
N VAL A 6 2.65 3.61 0.91
CA VAL A 6 3.10 2.40 1.59
C VAL A 6 2.24 1.22 1.19
N ALA A 7 2.88 0.11 0.85
CA ALA A 7 2.22 -1.16 0.61
C ALA A 7 2.34 -2.02 1.85
N THR A 8 1.24 -2.59 2.30
CA THR A 8 1.24 -3.44 3.47
C THR A 8 0.45 -4.71 3.18
N GLN A 9 0.87 -5.82 3.77
CA GLN A 9 0.25 -7.11 3.54
C GLN A 9 -0.61 -7.50 4.72
N ASP A 10 -1.81 -8.01 4.41
CA ASP A 10 -2.68 -8.56 5.45
C ASP A 10 -2.13 -9.91 5.88
N GLU A 11 -2.03 -10.14 7.19
CA GLU A 11 -1.45 -11.37 7.70
C GLU A 11 -2.30 -12.60 7.43
N VAL A 12 -3.60 -12.40 7.36
CA VAL A 12 -4.53 -13.51 7.20
C VAL A 12 -4.71 -13.88 5.74
N THR A 13 -5.06 -12.89 4.92
CA THR A 13 -5.37 -13.14 3.51
C THR A 13 -4.14 -13.13 2.62
N LYS A 14 -3.05 -12.53 3.11
CA LYS A 14 -1.82 -12.34 2.34
C LYS A 14 -1.99 -11.39 1.16
N SER A 15 -3.10 -10.69 1.12
CA SER A 15 -3.34 -9.67 0.11
C SER A 15 -2.61 -8.39 0.45
N TRP A 16 -2.24 -7.64 -0.56
CA TRP A 16 -1.55 -6.38 -0.39
C TRP A 16 -2.51 -5.22 -0.50
N ARG A 17 -2.28 -4.20 0.30
CA ARG A 17 -3.06 -2.96 0.26
C ARG A 17 -2.11 -1.79 0.17
N LEU A 18 -2.60 -0.70 -0.41
CA LEU A 18 -1.82 0.53 -0.50
C LEU A 18 -2.50 1.62 0.28
N PHE A 19 -1.70 2.40 0.97
CA PHE A 19 -2.23 3.63 1.55
C PHE A 19 -1.21 4.75 1.32
N ALA A 20 -1.72 5.97 1.32
CA ALA A 20 -0.90 7.16 1.16
C ALA A 20 -1.01 7.99 2.42
N LEU A 21 0.09 8.58 2.82
CA LEU A 21 0.10 9.47 3.97
C LEU A 21 0.09 10.90 3.47
N ASN A 22 -0.80 11.71 4.03
CA ASN A 22 -0.81 13.12 3.69
C ASN A 22 0.15 13.88 4.61
N LYS A 23 0.21 15.20 4.45
CA LYS A 23 1.13 16.01 5.23
C LYS A 23 0.87 15.94 6.72
N LYS A 24 -0.36 15.61 7.10
CA LYS A 24 -0.73 15.53 8.51
C LYS A 24 -0.46 14.15 9.09
N GLY A 25 0.04 13.24 8.28
CA GLY A 25 0.30 11.88 8.72
C GLY A 25 -0.92 10.98 8.73
N ILE A 26 -2.01 11.40 8.11
CA ILE A 26 -3.23 10.61 8.04
C ILE A 26 -3.13 9.65 6.87
N ALA A 27 -3.40 8.37 7.13
CA ALA A 27 -3.36 7.35 6.10
C ALA A 27 -4.67 7.30 5.35
N VAL A 28 -4.57 7.26 4.02
CA VAL A 28 -5.74 7.14 3.15
C VAL A 28 -5.52 5.91 2.29
N PHE A 29 -6.38 4.91 2.42
CA PHE A 29 -6.25 3.69 1.63
C PHE A 29 -6.80 3.89 0.23
N ILE A 30 -6.17 3.19 -0.72
CA ILE A 30 -6.67 3.17 -2.09
C ILE A 30 -7.92 2.30 -2.12
N GLU A 31 -8.99 2.83 -2.68
CA GLU A 31 -10.27 2.14 -2.70
C GLU A 31 -10.62 1.60 -4.07
N LYS A 32 -11.44 0.56 -4.07
CA LYS A 32 -11.99 0.03 -5.31
C LYS A 32 -13.06 0.97 -5.84
N ALA A 33 -13.34 0.85 -7.14
CA ALA A 33 -14.36 1.69 -7.76
C ALA A 33 -15.73 1.49 -7.12
N ARG A 34 -15.99 0.30 -6.59
CA ARG A 34 -17.27 -0.01 -5.97
C ARG A 34 -17.25 0.12 -4.46
N GLY A 35 -16.19 0.73 -3.93
CA GLY A 35 -16.06 0.88 -2.51
C GLY A 35 -15.25 -0.23 -1.88
N GLY A 36 -14.80 0.01 -0.65
CA GLY A 36 -13.93 -0.92 0.04
C GLY A 36 -12.49 -0.74 -0.37
N ILE A 37 -11.60 -1.23 0.47
CA ILE A 37 -10.17 -1.09 0.25
C ILE A 37 -9.73 -2.04 -0.87
N ARG A 38 -8.98 -1.48 -1.81
CA ARG A 38 -8.46 -2.29 -2.91
C ARG A 38 -7.35 -3.20 -2.43
N GLU A 39 -7.34 -4.43 -2.94
CA GLU A 39 -6.33 -5.42 -2.58
C GLU A 39 -5.70 -6.02 -3.83
N TRP A 40 -4.44 -6.41 -3.68
CA TRP A 40 -3.69 -7.02 -4.77
C TRP A 40 -3.13 -8.36 -4.29
N ALA A 41 -3.04 -9.30 -5.21
CA ALA A 41 -2.56 -10.63 -4.88
C ALA A 41 -1.05 -10.69 -4.69
N GLY A 42 -0.32 -9.76 -5.25
CA GLY A 42 1.13 -9.77 -5.13
C GLY A 42 1.74 -8.41 -5.38
N LEU A 43 2.99 -8.25 -4.97
CA LEU A 43 3.67 -6.97 -5.10
C LEU A 43 3.89 -6.55 -6.55
N ASN A 44 4.01 -7.51 -7.46
CA ASN A 44 4.16 -7.16 -8.86
C ASN A 44 2.93 -6.39 -9.38
N TYR A 45 1.75 -6.75 -8.90
CA TYR A 45 0.54 -6.03 -9.27
C TYR A 45 0.51 -4.64 -8.65
N VAL A 46 0.99 -4.54 -7.41
CA VAL A 46 1.10 -3.25 -6.75
C VAL A 46 2.06 -2.35 -7.51
N ALA A 47 3.18 -2.90 -7.93
CA ALA A 47 4.17 -2.14 -8.68
C ALA A 47 3.60 -1.63 -10.01
N ASP A 48 2.84 -2.48 -10.70
CA ASP A 48 2.19 -2.08 -11.94
C ASP A 48 1.21 -0.94 -11.72
N PHE A 49 0.44 -1.03 -10.65
CA PHE A 49 -0.51 0.03 -10.32
C PHE A 49 0.23 1.34 -10.02
N CYS A 50 1.28 1.28 -9.22
CA CYS A 50 2.03 2.47 -8.88
C CYS A 50 2.66 3.11 -10.12
N ALA A 51 3.18 2.28 -11.01
CA ALA A 51 3.75 2.78 -12.26
C ALA A 51 2.70 3.47 -13.11
N ALA A 52 1.51 2.87 -13.20
CA ALA A 52 0.42 3.45 -13.99
C ALA A 52 -0.02 4.79 -13.43
N MET A 53 0.07 4.96 -12.11
CA MET A 53 -0.34 6.20 -11.46
C MET A 53 0.78 7.23 -11.39
N GLY A 54 1.95 6.90 -11.89
CA GLY A 54 3.08 7.81 -11.85
C GLY A 54 3.78 7.87 -10.51
N ILE A 55 3.52 6.90 -9.66
CA ILE A 55 4.16 6.84 -8.34
C ILE A 55 5.53 6.19 -8.52
N ARG A 56 6.57 6.97 -8.29
CA ARG A 56 7.92 6.49 -8.51
C ARG A 56 8.56 5.87 -7.29
N ARG A 57 8.02 6.18 -6.12
CA ARG A 57 8.66 5.78 -4.87
C ARG A 57 7.58 5.35 -3.90
N TRP A 58 7.74 4.17 -3.36
CA TRP A 58 6.80 3.65 -2.38
C TRP A 58 7.52 2.63 -1.52
N GLU A 59 6.99 2.42 -0.33
CA GLU A 59 7.61 1.54 0.65
C GLU A 59 6.77 0.29 0.84
N VAL A 60 7.42 -0.78 1.28
CA VAL A 60 6.77 -2.04 1.59
C VAL A 60 6.96 -2.30 3.08
N HIS A 61 5.86 -2.48 3.79
CA HIS A 61 5.89 -2.81 5.21
C HIS A 61 5.30 -4.21 5.38
N MET A 62 6.11 -5.13 5.88
CA MET A 62 5.69 -6.51 6.06
C MET A 62 5.10 -6.70 7.43
N PRO A 63 3.85 -7.18 7.54
CA PRO A 63 3.27 -7.43 8.84
C PRO A 63 3.97 -8.60 9.52
N GLY A 64 3.97 -8.59 10.82
CA GLY A 64 4.54 -9.68 11.58
C GLY A 64 6.05 -9.76 11.56
N VAL A 65 6.71 -8.90 10.81
CA VAL A 65 8.17 -8.86 10.82
C VAL A 65 8.63 -8.06 12.01
N LYS A 66 9.34 -8.70 12.87
CA LYS A 66 9.84 -8.01 14.04
C LYS A 66 11.17 -7.38 13.73
N SER A 67 11.40 -6.25 14.33
CA SER A 67 12.67 -5.59 14.21
C SER A 67 13.73 -6.50 14.80
N GLN A 68 14.79 -6.66 14.12
CA GLN A 68 15.84 -7.55 14.57
C GLN A 68 16.79 -6.83 15.46
N LYS A 69 16.44 -6.96 15.62
CA LYS A 69 17.18 -6.46 16.00
C LYS A 69 17.74 -6.69 16.17
#